data_f1712bfa2254c9d667bd1664fc43a90e
#
_entry.id   f1712bfa2254c9d667bd1664fc43a90e
#
_cell.length_a   1.000
_cell.length_b   1.000
_cell.length_c   1.000
_cell.angle_alpha   90.00
_cell.angle_beta   90.00
_cell.angle_gamma   90.00
#
_symmetry.space_group_name_H-M   'P 1'
#
loop_
_entity.id
_entity.type
_entity.pdbx_description
1 polymer ?
#
loop_
_entity_poly.entity_id
_entity_poly.type
_entity_poly.pdbx_seq_one_letter_code
_entity_poly.pdbx_strand_id
1 'polypeptide(L)'
;RNTARTAVMFGEGGHAYVYLCYGIHRLFNVVTNFQGIPHAVLIRSIIPLDRAAIQLKRRNAPHPFKGFDGPGKVTSSLNIGLNDNGVSLVGERIWIEDRNIKIDSKNVDVTARIGVEYAGEDALLPYRFVVKNGRQLVNY
;
A
#
# COMPACT_ATOMS: atom_id res chain seq x y z
N ARG A 1 -12.78 -7.25 14.49
CA ARG A 1 -12.48 -7.43 15.91
C ARG A 1 -11.18 -6.71 16.25
N ASN A 2 -11.19 -5.92 17.32
CA ASN A 2 -10.00 -5.25 17.83
C ASN A 2 -9.14 -6.30 18.57
N THR A 3 -7.88 -6.43 18.15
CA THR A 3 -6.86 -7.30 18.74
C THR A 3 -5.55 -6.54 18.80
N ALA A 4 -4.56 -7.02 19.56
CA ALA A 4 -3.23 -6.38 19.59
C ALA A 4 -2.66 -6.16 18.16
N ARG A 5 -2.89 -7.10 17.24
CA ARG A 5 -2.44 -6.98 15.85
C ARG A 5 -3.19 -5.90 15.06
N THR A 6 -4.49 -5.71 15.31
CA THR A 6 -5.34 -4.79 14.54
C THR A 6 -5.56 -3.45 15.23
N ALA A 7 -5.01 -3.25 16.43
CA ALA A 7 -5.25 -2.05 17.25
C ALA A 7 -4.98 -0.74 16.48
N VAL A 8 -3.90 -0.69 15.70
CA VAL A 8 -3.55 0.50 14.90
C VAL A 8 -4.65 0.83 13.87
N MET A 9 -5.29 -0.18 13.29
CA MET A 9 -6.39 0.03 12.33
C MET A 9 -7.64 0.65 12.98
N PHE A 10 -7.82 0.47 14.30
CA PHE A 10 -8.88 1.13 15.07
C PHE A 10 -8.47 2.52 15.61
N GLY A 11 -7.24 2.93 15.36
CA GLY A 11 -6.74 4.25 15.68
C GLY A 11 -7.23 5.30 14.70
N GLU A 12 -6.66 6.48 14.83
CA GLU A 12 -6.97 7.63 13.98
C GLU A 12 -6.34 7.47 12.59
N GLY A 13 -6.99 7.97 11.55
CA GLY A 13 -6.48 7.99 10.19
C GLY A 13 -5.14 8.73 10.07
N GLY A 14 -4.41 8.47 8.97
CA GLY A 14 -3.11 9.06 8.73
C GLY A 14 -1.94 8.32 9.39
N HIS A 15 -2.16 7.10 9.83
CA HIS A 15 -1.11 6.24 10.40
C HIS A 15 -0.87 5.00 9.54
N ALA A 16 0.37 4.52 9.54
CA ALA A 16 0.75 3.27 8.90
C ALA A 16 0.22 2.08 9.72
N TYR A 17 -0.45 1.15 9.06
CA TYR A 17 -0.76 -0.15 9.64
C TYR A 17 0.04 -1.21 8.89
N VAL A 18 1.04 -1.76 9.55
CA VAL A 18 1.95 -2.76 8.97
C VAL A 18 1.80 -4.07 9.73
N TYR A 19 1.49 -5.14 9.02
CA TYR A 19 1.37 -6.47 9.61
C TYR A 19 2.03 -7.54 8.76
N LEU A 20 2.32 -8.68 9.39
CA LEU A 20 2.91 -9.83 8.73
C LEU A 20 1.80 -10.75 8.19
N CYS A 21 1.84 -11.02 6.89
CA CYS A 21 0.93 -11.90 6.19
C CYS A 21 1.61 -13.25 5.93
N TYR A 22 0.96 -14.34 6.33
CA TYR A 22 1.49 -15.71 6.22
C TYR A 22 2.91 -15.90 6.77
N GLY A 23 3.33 -15.10 7.74
CA GLY A 23 4.66 -15.18 8.33
C GLY A 23 5.82 -14.74 7.43
N ILE A 24 5.54 -14.27 6.21
CA ILE A 24 6.57 -14.01 5.20
C ILE A 24 6.54 -12.55 4.72
N HIS A 25 5.36 -12.04 4.36
CA HIS A 25 5.23 -10.73 3.73
C HIS A 25 4.72 -9.67 4.69
N ARG A 26 5.41 -8.54 4.73
CA ARG A 26 4.91 -7.34 5.40
C ARG A 26 3.96 -6.63 4.46
N LEU A 27 2.80 -6.23 4.97
CA LEU A 27 1.80 -5.50 4.20
C LEU A 27 1.60 -4.12 4.80
N PHE A 28 1.73 -3.10 3.98
CA PHE A 28 1.60 -1.69 4.35
C PHE A 28 0.22 -1.17 3.98
N ASN A 29 -0.48 -0.67 4.98
CA ASN A 29 -1.79 -0.05 4.82
C ASN A 29 -1.77 1.37 5.39
N VAL A 30 -2.62 2.21 4.84
CA VAL A 30 -2.93 3.54 5.33
C VAL A 30 -4.25 3.50 6.07
N VAL A 31 -4.27 3.83 7.36
CA VAL A 31 -5.51 4.00 8.14
C VAL A 31 -6.22 5.26 7.69
N THR A 32 -7.51 5.19 7.42
CA THR A 32 -8.24 6.25 6.68
C THR A 32 -9.46 6.82 7.38
N ASN A 33 -9.81 6.37 8.58
CA ASN A 33 -11.03 6.83 9.24
C ASN A 33 -10.76 7.35 10.66
N PHE A 34 -11.82 7.81 11.31
CA PHE A 34 -11.77 8.25 12.70
C PHE A 34 -11.51 7.08 13.64
N GLN A 35 -10.96 7.40 14.80
CA GLN A 35 -10.73 6.43 15.86
C GLN A 35 -11.99 5.61 16.15
N GLY A 36 -11.82 4.30 16.27
CA GLY A 36 -12.89 3.33 16.50
C GLY A 36 -13.51 2.75 15.23
N ILE A 37 -13.26 3.32 14.06
CA ILE A 37 -13.79 2.83 12.78
C ILE A 37 -12.63 2.23 11.96
N PRO A 38 -12.51 0.88 11.88
CA PRO A 38 -11.33 0.21 11.33
C PRO A 38 -11.33 0.17 9.81
N HIS A 39 -11.02 1.27 9.17
CA HIS A 39 -10.82 1.35 7.72
C HIS A 39 -9.35 1.55 7.39
N ALA A 40 -8.85 0.82 6.40
CA ALA A 40 -7.48 0.96 5.90
C ALA A 40 -7.41 0.63 4.41
N VAL A 41 -6.47 1.29 3.73
CA VAL A 41 -6.17 1.07 2.31
C VAL A 41 -4.83 0.36 2.19
N LEU A 42 -4.83 -0.85 1.62
CA LEU A 42 -3.61 -1.60 1.33
C LEU A 42 -2.92 -1.03 0.09
N ILE A 43 -1.65 -0.67 0.22
CA ILE A 43 -0.82 -0.23 -0.90
C ILE A 43 -0.27 -1.48 -1.60
N ARG A 44 -0.79 -1.78 -2.78
CA ARG A 44 -0.48 -3.01 -3.52
C ARG A 44 0.64 -2.87 -4.53
N SER A 45 0.83 -1.68 -5.08
CA SER A 45 1.88 -1.39 -6.05
C SER A 45 2.27 0.08 -6.00
N ILE A 46 3.47 0.37 -6.45
CA ILE A 46 4.00 1.73 -6.55
C ILE A 46 4.71 1.93 -7.88
N ILE A 47 4.85 3.19 -8.27
CA ILE A 47 5.70 3.61 -9.38
C ILE A 47 6.88 4.36 -8.75
N PRO A 48 8.09 3.80 -8.79
CA PRO A 48 9.25 4.50 -8.26
C PRO A 48 9.59 5.70 -9.14
N LEU A 49 9.64 6.88 -8.55
CA LEU A 49 9.95 8.12 -9.23
C LEU A 49 11.44 8.45 -9.11
N ASP A 50 12.02 8.09 -7.98
CA ASP A 50 13.42 8.32 -7.66
C ASP A 50 14.03 7.08 -7.01
N ARG A 51 15.35 6.93 -7.15
CA ARG A 51 16.15 5.87 -6.50
C ARG A 51 15.64 4.45 -6.76
N ALA A 52 15.05 4.20 -7.93
CA ALA A 52 14.54 2.89 -8.32
C ALA A 52 15.60 1.79 -8.19
N ALA A 53 16.87 2.07 -8.53
CA ALA A 53 17.99 1.13 -8.40
C ALA A 53 18.21 0.65 -6.95
N ILE A 54 18.10 1.55 -5.96
CA ILE A 54 18.22 1.20 -4.54
C ILE A 54 17.07 0.30 -4.10
N GLN A 55 15.86 0.61 -4.55
CA GLN A 55 14.66 -0.15 -4.25
C GLN A 55 14.72 -1.56 -4.82
N LEU A 56 15.23 -1.70 -6.04
CA LEU A 56 15.43 -3.00 -6.69
C LEU A 56 16.52 -3.83 -5.99
N LYS A 57 17.61 -3.20 -5.57
CA LYS A 57 18.66 -3.85 -4.81
C LYS A 57 18.15 -4.41 -3.48
N ARG A 58 17.33 -3.66 -2.75
CA ARG A 58 16.70 -4.13 -1.50
C ARG A 58 15.86 -5.39 -1.69
N ARG A 59 15.33 -5.59 -2.89
CA ARG A 59 14.49 -6.74 -3.24
C ARG A 59 15.24 -7.87 -3.93
N ASN A 60 16.54 -7.71 -4.20
CA ASN A 60 17.31 -8.65 -5.01
C ASN A 60 16.60 -8.98 -6.34
N ALA A 61 16.02 -7.97 -6.99
CA ALA A 61 15.19 -8.13 -8.17
C ALA A 61 16.03 -8.16 -9.45
N PRO A 62 15.86 -9.16 -10.31
CA PRO A 62 16.68 -9.33 -11.51
C PRO A 62 16.39 -8.33 -12.64
N HIS A 63 15.29 -7.56 -12.54
CA HIS A 63 14.88 -6.67 -13.63
C HIS A 63 14.31 -5.33 -13.11
N PRO A 64 14.75 -4.19 -13.69
CA PRO A 64 14.42 -2.85 -13.20
C PRO A 64 12.94 -2.46 -13.30
N PHE A 65 12.12 -3.20 -14.03
CA PHE A 65 10.74 -2.82 -14.30
C PHE A 65 9.69 -3.82 -13.81
N LYS A 66 10.11 -4.97 -13.35
CA LYS A 66 9.22 -6.00 -12.79
C LYS A 66 9.42 -6.09 -11.28
N GLY A 67 8.91 -5.15 -10.55
CA GLY A 67 9.31 -5.30 -9.19
C GLY A 67 8.53 -4.52 -8.15
N PHE A 68 7.61 -3.69 -8.58
CA PHE A 68 6.86 -2.82 -7.69
C PHE A 68 5.38 -3.19 -7.63
N ASP A 69 5.03 -4.32 -8.22
CA ASP A 69 3.69 -4.87 -8.26
C ASP A 69 3.56 -6.01 -7.24
N GLY A 70 2.74 -5.78 -6.25
CA GLY A 70 2.48 -6.68 -5.13
C GLY A 70 2.86 -6.06 -3.77
N PRO A 71 2.01 -6.25 -2.74
CA PRO A 71 2.13 -5.52 -1.47
C PRO A 71 3.41 -5.86 -0.69
N GLY A 72 3.88 -7.11 -0.75
CA GLY A 72 5.16 -7.50 -0.15
C GLY A 72 6.35 -6.88 -0.86
N LYS A 73 6.23 -6.65 -2.18
CA LYS A 73 7.26 -5.97 -2.97
C LYS A 73 7.33 -4.47 -2.64
N VAL A 74 6.20 -3.84 -2.38
CA VAL A 74 6.12 -2.44 -1.94
C VAL A 74 6.91 -2.26 -0.65
N THR A 75 6.63 -3.05 0.37
CA THR A 75 7.31 -2.94 1.67
C THR A 75 8.80 -3.21 1.58
N SER A 76 9.21 -4.23 0.83
CA SER A 76 10.64 -4.52 0.60
C SER A 76 11.35 -3.38 -0.13
N SER A 77 10.73 -2.81 -1.16
CA SER A 77 11.30 -1.70 -1.94
C SER A 77 11.49 -0.44 -1.11
N LEU A 78 10.50 -0.10 -0.29
CA LEU A 78 10.51 1.10 0.55
C LEU A 78 11.19 0.87 1.90
N ASN A 79 11.66 -0.35 2.19
CA ASN A 79 12.23 -0.72 3.48
C ASN A 79 11.27 -0.45 4.65
N ILE A 80 9.99 -0.77 4.43
CA ILE A 80 8.95 -0.69 5.47
C ILE A 80 8.92 -2.00 6.24
N GLY A 81 9.03 -1.92 7.55
CA GLY A 81 9.05 -3.05 8.47
C GLY A 81 7.95 -3.00 9.51
N LEU A 82 7.90 -4.02 10.37
CA LEU A 82 6.96 -4.08 11.49
C LEU A 82 7.16 -2.93 12.49
N ASN A 83 8.39 -2.41 12.59
CA ASN A 83 8.70 -1.25 13.44
C ASN A 83 8.04 0.05 12.94
N ASP A 84 7.59 0.08 11.69
CA ASP A 84 6.85 1.22 11.13
C ASP A 84 5.34 1.15 11.42
N ASN A 85 4.87 0.09 12.07
CA ASN A 85 3.46 -0.02 12.47
C ASN A 85 3.09 1.08 13.47
N GLY A 86 2.07 1.86 13.15
CA GLY A 86 1.63 3.00 13.97
C GLY A 86 2.36 4.33 13.69
N VAL A 87 3.31 4.36 12.77
CA VAL A 87 4.02 5.59 12.40
C VAL A 87 3.07 6.56 11.70
N SER A 88 3.15 7.84 12.06
CA SER A 88 2.40 8.92 11.39
C SER A 88 2.84 9.07 9.94
N LEU A 89 1.89 9.18 9.03
CA LEU A 89 2.12 9.38 7.59
C LEU A 89 2.17 10.87 7.17
N VAL A 90 2.23 11.76 8.15
CA VAL A 90 2.55 13.18 7.99
C VAL A 90 3.85 13.55 8.70
N GLY A 91 4.62 12.55 9.11
CA GLY A 91 5.90 12.70 9.82
C GLY A 91 7.11 12.64 8.88
N GLU A 92 8.25 12.26 9.44
CA GLU A 92 9.55 12.27 8.74
C GLU A 92 10.00 10.89 8.23
N ARG A 93 9.51 9.81 8.82
CA ARG A 93 9.94 8.44 8.49
C ARG A 93 9.30 7.92 7.21
N ILE A 94 7.97 8.04 7.14
CA ILE A 94 7.15 7.74 5.96
C ILE A 94 6.10 8.84 5.90
N TRP A 95 5.87 9.39 4.71
CA TRP A 95 4.84 10.39 4.55
C TRP A 95 4.10 10.23 3.22
N ILE A 96 2.87 10.74 3.20
CA ILE A 96 2.04 10.85 2.01
C ILE A 96 1.87 12.34 1.74
N GLU A 97 2.14 12.76 0.52
CA GLU A 97 1.98 14.14 0.08
C GLU A 97 1.17 14.21 -1.21
N ASP A 98 0.41 15.27 -1.38
CA ASP A 98 -0.26 15.60 -2.63
C ASP A 98 0.68 16.41 -3.52
N ARG A 99 1.00 15.89 -4.69
CA ARG A 99 1.80 16.56 -5.73
C ARG A 99 0.95 17.08 -6.88
N ASN A 100 -0.37 17.18 -6.71
CA ASN A 100 -1.32 17.60 -7.74
C ASN A 100 -1.29 16.73 -9.01
N ILE A 101 -0.88 15.48 -8.91
CA ILE A 101 -0.92 14.52 -10.01
C ILE A 101 -2.36 14.05 -10.17
N LYS A 102 -3.01 14.47 -11.25
CA LYS A 102 -4.39 14.09 -11.56
C LYS A 102 -4.40 12.89 -12.48
N ILE A 103 -5.13 11.85 -12.09
CA ILE A 103 -5.32 10.65 -12.89
C ILE A 103 -6.78 10.62 -13.34
N ASP A 104 -6.99 10.60 -14.66
CA ASP A 104 -8.30 10.46 -15.26
C ASP A 104 -8.90 9.09 -14.90
N SER A 105 -10.16 9.05 -14.53
CA SER A 105 -10.86 7.82 -14.13
C SER A 105 -10.83 6.71 -15.20
N LYS A 106 -10.79 7.07 -16.49
CA LYS A 106 -10.62 6.11 -17.60
C LYS A 106 -9.31 5.33 -17.54
N ASN A 107 -8.30 5.88 -16.83
CA ASN A 107 -7.00 5.25 -16.63
C ASN A 107 -6.93 4.44 -15.33
N VAL A 108 -8.04 4.24 -14.65
CA VAL A 108 -8.12 3.44 -13.43
C VAL A 108 -9.01 2.23 -13.66
N ASP A 109 -8.46 1.04 -13.47
CA ASP A 109 -9.25 -0.18 -13.39
C ASP A 109 -9.81 -0.34 -11.98
N VAL A 110 -11.10 -0.57 -11.89
CA VAL A 110 -11.82 -0.82 -10.64
C VAL A 110 -12.36 -2.25 -10.67
N THR A 111 -11.83 -3.10 -9.80
CA THR A 111 -12.12 -4.54 -9.80
C THR A 111 -12.33 -5.07 -8.39
N ALA A 112 -12.77 -6.31 -8.27
CA ALA A 112 -12.78 -7.01 -6.99
C ALA A 112 -11.34 -7.18 -6.46
N ARG A 113 -11.22 -7.29 -5.13
CA ARG A 113 -9.95 -7.55 -4.45
C ARG A 113 -9.46 -8.97 -4.74
N ILE A 114 -8.17 -9.20 -4.60
CA ILE A 114 -7.51 -10.49 -4.82
C ILE A 114 -7.11 -11.10 -3.47
N GLY A 115 -7.34 -12.40 -3.28
CA GLY A 115 -6.91 -13.12 -2.09
C GLY A 115 -7.70 -12.77 -0.83
N VAL A 116 -8.99 -12.46 -0.97
CA VAL A 116 -9.88 -12.08 0.13
C VAL A 116 -11.18 -12.91 0.16
N GLU A 117 -11.13 -14.12 -0.33
CA GLU A 117 -12.28 -15.04 -0.42
C GLU A 117 -12.95 -15.26 0.95
N TYR A 118 -12.19 -15.15 2.03
CA TYR A 118 -12.69 -15.21 3.41
C TYR A 118 -13.64 -14.06 3.79
N ALA A 119 -13.73 -13.01 2.97
CA ALA A 119 -14.61 -11.87 3.21
C ALA A 119 -16.05 -12.12 2.73
N GLY A 120 -16.38 -13.32 2.22
CA GLY A 120 -17.73 -13.66 1.76
C GLY A 120 -18.20 -12.73 0.65
N GLU A 121 -19.40 -12.17 0.78
CA GLU A 121 -19.96 -11.26 -0.22
C GLU A 121 -19.14 -10.00 -0.46
N ASP A 122 -18.45 -9.51 0.57
CA ASP A 122 -17.56 -8.35 0.48
C ASP A 122 -16.33 -8.60 -0.41
N ALA A 123 -15.99 -9.86 -0.70
CA ALA A 123 -14.92 -10.20 -1.63
C ALA A 123 -15.21 -9.76 -3.07
N LEU A 124 -16.49 -9.68 -3.44
CA LEU A 124 -16.95 -9.32 -4.78
C LEU A 124 -17.03 -7.80 -4.99
N LEU A 125 -16.93 -7.02 -3.93
CA LEU A 125 -17.00 -5.57 -4.02
C LEU A 125 -15.80 -4.99 -4.78
N PRO A 126 -16.01 -3.95 -5.61
CA PRO A 126 -14.99 -3.36 -6.48
C PRO A 126 -14.05 -2.43 -5.70
N TYR A 127 -13.34 -2.97 -4.73
CA TYR A 127 -12.44 -2.23 -3.82
C TYR A 127 -10.96 -2.36 -4.16
N ARG A 128 -10.64 -2.73 -5.40
CA ARG A 128 -9.29 -2.73 -5.92
C ARG A 128 -9.18 -1.75 -7.08
N PHE A 129 -8.29 -0.77 -6.93
CA PHE A 129 -8.04 0.30 -7.89
C PHE A 129 -6.63 0.16 -8.44
N VAL A 130 -6.48 0.15 -9.76
CA VAL A 130 -5.18 0.01 -10.43
C VAL A 130 -5.07 1.05 -11.53
N VAL A 131 -4.02 1.84 -11.50
CA VAL A 131 -3.71 2.82 -12.55
C VAL A 131 -3.11 2.10 -13.74
N LYS A 132 -3.74 2.24 -14.91
CA LYS A 132 -3.23 1.72 -16.18
C LYS A 132 -2.05 2.55 -16.65
N ASN A 133 -1.01 1.88 -17.17
CA ASN A 133 0.13 2.56 -17.80
C ASN A 133 0.71 3.70 -16.93
N GLY A 134 0.73 3.51 -15.63
CA GLY A 134 1.05 4.56 -14.66
C GLY A 134 2.34 5.31 -14.93
N ARG A 135 3.33 4.68 -15.58
CA ARG A 135 4.58 5.32 -15.98
C ARG A 135 4.41 6.42 -17.02
N GLN A 136 3.44 6.26 -17.92
CA GLN A 136 3.15 7.26 -18.97
C GLN A 136 2.36 8.46 -18.43
N LEU A 137 1.71 8.27 -17.28
CA LEU A 137 0.88 9.30 -16.63
C LEU A 137 1.70 10.23 -15.73
N VAL A 138 2.90 9.82 -15.38
CA VAL A 138 3.81 10.59 -14.54
C VAL A 138 4.96 11.08 -15.42
N ASN A 139 4.71 12.16 -16.12
CA ASN A 139 5.75 12.89 -16.87
C ASN A 139 6.66 13.61 -15.87
N TYR A 140 7.89 13.19 -15.79
CA TYR A 140 8.99 13.87 -15.11
C TYR A 140 9.98 14.44 -16.12
#